data_294f30bb5f1a445ad51ef1b0ee68c0e6
#
_entry.id   294f30bb5f1a445ad51ef1b0ee68c0e6
#
_cell.length_a   1.000
_cell.length_b   1.000
_cell.length_c   1.000
_cell.angle_alpha   90.00
_cell.angle_beta   90.00
_cell.angle_gamma   90.00
#
_symmetry.space_group_name_H-M   'P 1'
#
loop_
_entity.id
_entity.type
_entity.pdbx_description
1 polymer ?
#
loop_
_entity_poly.entity_id
_entity_poly.type
_entity_poly.pdbx_seq_one_letter_code
_entity_poly.pdbx_strand_id
1 'polypeptide(L)'
;MLFSELGLSEPVLKAVEKCGYEHPTPIQEQAIPIILEGRDLIGASQTGTGKTAAFARPLLTKIQPMGKPQILVLEPTRELADQVAEAFAEYGEFTGLKVALLYGGLGYGKQTEELKKGADIVVATPGRLVDHFYRGTMRFGEIKALVLDEVDRMLDMGFLPIVRKIVNLCPWEGRQTLFFSATMPPVIAGFAKWCLTDPAEVTIARREVAATINHAIYPVALDQRDELLLALLKGTDFHSVMIFTRTRKEADAVCGMLKQHGYRGEVAVMHSDIPQKERMEALKGFKAGKYDILVATDVAARGIDISGVTHVINYRVPENAEDYVHRIGRTGRAEATGDAFTIMTADEVDFAAAVENFIGKPIARKKLEGFNYTYSALLEDEPVRSVRKPKHAAPKRRRR
;
A
#
# COMPACT_ATOMS: atom_id res chain seq x y z
N MET A 1 14.53 -22.80 2.16
CA MET A 1 14.02 -22.89 3.55
C MET A 1 12.52 -23.18 3.52
N LEU A 2 12.01 -24.03 4.41
CA LEU A 2 10.59 -24.33 4.56
C LEU A 2 10.03 -23.59 5.78
N PHE A 3 8.72 -23.39 5.84
CA PHE A 3 8.08 -22.78 7.01
C PHE A 3 8.26 -23.57 8.30
N SER A 4 8.36 -24.90 8.23
CA SER A 4 8.63 -25.78 9.36
C SER A 4 9.99 -25.54 10.02
N GLU A 5 10.95 -24.94 9.29
CA GLU A 5 12.29 -24.62 9.77
C GLU A 5 12.35 -23.26 10.51
N LEU A 6 11.26 -22.46 10.46
CA LEU A 6 11.23 -21.11 11.02
C LEU A 6 10.78 -21.03 12.49
N GLY A 7 10.47 -22.17 13.14
CA GLY A 7 10.07 -22.19 14.56
C GLY A 7 8.63 -21.78 14.85
N LEU A 8 7.75 -21.78 13.84
CA LEU A 8 6.32 -21.52 14.01
C LEU A 8 5.63 -22.68 14.76
N SER A 9 4.58 -22.37 15.53
CA SER A 9 3.79 -23.37 16.25
C SER A 9 3.01 -24.29 15.30
N GLU A 10 2.73 -25.51 15.74
CA GLU A 10 1.97 -26.49 14.94
C GLU A 10 0.62 -26.00 14.44
N PRO A 11 -0.22 -25.28 15.24
CA PRO A 11 -1.46 -24.71 14.74
C PRO A 11 -1.27 -23.71 13.59
N VAL A 12 -0.21 -22.88 13.66
CA VAL A 12 0.12 -21.91 12.61
C VAL A 12 0.64 -22.62 11.36
N LEU A 13 1.47 -23.64 11.51
CA LEU A 13 1.97 -24.45 10.39
C LEU A 13 0.82 -25.14 9.64
N LYS A 14 -0.17 -25.69 10.36
CA LYS A 14 -1.38 -26.25 9.74
C LYS A 14 -2.15 -25.23 8.90
N ALA A 15 -2.24 -23.98 9.36
CA ALA A 15 -2.88 -22.92 8.59
C ALA A 15 -2.06 -22.56 7.33
N VAL A 16 -0.72 -22.52 7.45
CA VAL A 16 0.18 -22.28 6.30
C VAL A 16 0.02 -23.36 5.24
N GLU A 17 -0.03 -24.64 5.64
CA GLU A 17 -0.24 -25.76 4.73
C GLU A 17 -1.62 -25.68 4.05
N LYS A 18 -2.67 -25.41 4.82
CA LYS A 18 -4.03 -25.23 4.28
C LYS A 18 -4.12 -24.12 3.25
N CYS A 19 -3.36 -23.03 3.42
CA CYS A 19 -3.26 -21.92 2.46
C CYS A 19 -2.43 -22.26 1.21
N GLY A 20 -1.77 -23.43 1.16
CA GLY A 20 -0.93 -23.85 0.04
C GLY A 20 0.40 -23.15 -0.07
N TYR A 21 0.91 -22.57 1.03
CA TYR A 21 2.22 -21.93 1.04
C TYR A 21 3.32 -22.95 1.38
N GLU A 22 4.26 -23.16 0.47
CA GLU A 22 5.38 -24.08 0.66
C GLU A 22 6.64 -23.38 1.15
N HIS A 23 6.97 -22.23 0.57
CA HIS A 23 8.20 -21.51 0.85
C HIS A 23 7.92 -20.09 1.37
N PRO A 24 8.68 -19.65 2.39
CA PRO A 24 8.60 -18.26 2.85
C PRO A 24 9.19 -17.30 1.84
N THR A 25 8.64 -16.08 1.80
CA THR A 25 9.24 -14.97 1.03
C THR A 25 10.49 -14.44 1.73
N PRO A 26 11.39 -13.71 1.05
CA PRO A 26 12.62 -13.19 1.65
C PRO A 26 12.40 -12.36 2.93
N ILE A 27 11.29 -11.59 3.02
CA ILE A 27 10.97 -10.85 4.26
C ILE A 27 10.53 -11.79 5.38
N GLN A 28 9.81 -12.86 5.05
CA GLN A 28 9.36 -13.85 6.03
C GLN A 28 10.54 -14.63 6.58
N GLU A 29 11.46 -15.07 5.73
CA GLU A 29 12.68 -15.80 6.14
C GLU A 29 13.51 -14.99 7.15
N GLN A 30 13.65 -13.68 6.93
CA GLN A 30 14.46 -12.82 7.78
C GLN A 30 13.70 -12.33 9.02
N ALA A 31 12.43 -11.95 8.89
CA ALA A 31 11.69 -11.32 9.98
C ALA A 31 11.11 -12.33 10.98
N ILE A 32 10.65 -13.52 10.55
CA ILE A 32 10.00 -14.49 11.43
C ILE A 32 10.89 -14.89 12.60
N PRO A 33 12.16 -15.30 12.41
CA PRO A 33 13.04 -15.67 13.53
C PRO A 33 13.27 -14.53 14.52
N ILE A 34 13.52 -13.31 14.02
CA ILE A 34 13.74 -12.10 14.84
C ILE A 34 12.52 -11.80 15.72
N ILE A 35 11.31 -11.93 15.14
CA ILE A 35 10.06 -11.68 15.87
C ILE A 35 9.83 -12.76 16.93
N LEU A 36 10.14 -14.03 16.65
CA LEU A 36 10.05 -15.11 17.62
C LEU A 36 11.01 -14.92 18.80
N GLU A 37 12.21 -14.38 18.57
CA GLU A 37 13.19 -14.01 19.60
C GLU A 37 12.69 -12.86 20.51
N GLY A 38 11.66 -12.14 20.12
CA GLY A 38 11.08 -11.04 20.90
C GLY A 38 11.76 -9.69 20.68
N ARG A 39 12.63 -9.56 19.69
CA ARG A 39 13.31 -8.31 19.35
C ARG A 39 12.39 -7.37 18.59
N ASP A 40 12.58 -6.08 18.79
CA ASP A 40 11.95 -5.05 17.95
C ASP A 40 12.50 -5.15 16.53
N LEU A 41 11.67 -4.75 15.54
CA LEU A 41 12.01 -4.87 14.13
C LEU A 41 11.66 -3.61 13.35
N ILE A 42 12.57 -3.17 12.48
CA ILE A 42 12.27 -2.26 11.37
C ILE A 42 12.25 -3.08 10.09
N GLY A 43 11.10 -3.21 9.46
CA GLY A 43 10.92 -3.87 8.17
C GLY A 43 10.77 -2.86 7.04
N ALA A 44 11.80 -2.67 6.22
CA ALA A 44 11.73 -1.83 5.05
C ALA A 44 11.41 -2.67 3.81
N SER A 45 10.15 -2.68 3.39
CA SER A 45 9.72 -3.42 2.20
C SER A 45 8.45 -2.85 1.60
N GLN A 46 8.30 -3.03 0.29
CA GLN A 46 7.10 -2.62 -0.46
C GLN A 46 5.88 -3.49 -0.13
N THR A 47 4.67 -3.02 -0.47
CA THR A 47 3.45 -3.83 -0.42
C THR A 47 3.55 -5.05 -1.34
N GLY A 48 2.93 -6.17 -0.93
CA GLY A 48 2.93 -7.41 -1.71
C GLY A 48 4.17 -8.28 -1.58
N THR A 49 5.09 -7.98 -0.66
CA THR A 49 6.26 -8.81 -0.35
C THR A 49 5.98 -9.91 0.68
N GLY A 50 4.77 -9.95 1.25
CA GLY A 50 4.39 -10.89 2.29
C GLY A 50 4.61 -10.39 3.72
N LYS A 51 4.69 -9.06 3.95
CA LYS A 51 4.86 -8.43 5.28
C LYS A 51 3.84 -8.92 6.31
N THR A 52 2.56 -8.91 5.95
CA THR A 52 1.49 -9.32 6.87
C THR A 52 1.73 -10.72 7.44
N ALA A 53 2.07 -11.68 6.59
CA ALA A 53 2.42 -13.02 7.02
C ALA A 53 3.73 -13.07 7.82
N ALA A 54 4.69 -12.18 7.51
CA ALA A 54 5.97 -12.10 8.22
C ALA A 54 5.80 -11.68 9.69
N PHE A 55 4.81 -10.85 10.02
CA PHE A 55 4.55 -10.50 11.42
C PHE A 55 3.39 -11.30 12.04
N ALA A 56 2.33 -11.63 11.31
CA ALA A 56 1.17 -12.29 11.88
C ALA A 56 1.50 -13.71 12.37
N ARG A 57 2.17 -14.53 11.56
CA ARG A 57 2.49 -15.93 11.88
C ARG A 57 3.35 -16.09 13.15
N PRO A 58 4.48 -15.37 13.32
CA PRO A 58 5.25 -15.47 14.56
C PRO A 58 4.52 -14.89 15.77
N LEU A 59 3.75 -13.81 15.62
CA LEU A 59 2.96 -13.25 16.72
C LEU A 59 1.86 -14.20 17.19
N LEU A 60 1.16 -14.88 16.25
CA LEU A 60 0.19 -15.93 16.58
C LEU A 60 0.84 -17.13 17.30
N THR A 61 2.11 -17.43 17.00
CA THR A 61 2.87 -18.48 17.68
C THR A 61 3.19 -18.13 19.14
N LYS A 62 3.36 -16.82 19.45
CA LYS A 62 3.85 -16.35 20.77
C LYS A 62 2.77 -16.17 21.81
N ILE A 63 1.48 -16.09 21.44
CA ILE A 63 0.39 -15.79 22.38
C ILE A 63 -0.56 -16.97 22.54
N GLN A 64 -1.31 -16.96 23.66
CA GLN A 64 -2.36 -17.92 23.96
C GLN A 64 -3.70 -17.19 24.12
N PRO A 65 -4.84 -17.87 23.89
CA PRO A 65 -6.16 -17.25 24.08
C PRO A 65 -6.35 -16.80 25.54
N MET A 66 -6.57 -15.50 25.72
CA MET A 66 -6.85 -14.87 27.04
C MET A 66 -8.14 -14.07 27.03
N GLY A 67 -8.70 -13.79 25.86
CA GLY A 67 -9.85 -12.91 25.71
C GLY A 67 -9.55 -11.44 26.05
N LYS A 68 -8.28 -11.05 26.04
CA LYS A 68 -7.80 -9.68 26.25
C LYS A 68 -6.79 -9.33 25.16
N PRO A 69 -6.78 -8.10 24.62
CA PRO A 69 -5.87 -7.70 23.56
C PRO A 69 -4.40 -7.82 23.97
N GLN A 70 -3.68 -8.74 23.33
CA GLN A 70 -2.24 -8.97 23.49
C GLN A 70 -1.45 -8.46 22.30
N ILE A 71 -2.06 -8.45 21.09
CA ILE A 71 -1.48 -7.90 19.88
C ILE A 71 -2.34 -6.73 19.43
N LEU A 72 -1.68 -5.62 19.11
CA LEU A 72 -2.29 -4.45 18.50
C LEU A 72 -1.60 -4.16 17.17
N VAL A 73 -2.37 -4.11 16.09
CA VAL A 73 -1.89 -3.73 14.76
C VAL A 73 -2.56 -2.42 14.36
N LEU A 74 -1.77 -1.43 13.97
CA LEU A 74 -2.24 -0.16 13.43
C LEU A 74 -2.07 -0.13 11.93
N GLU A 75 -3.15 0.18 11.25
CA GLU A 75 -3.24 0.33 9.80
C GLU A 75 -3.74 1.72 9.40
N PRO A 76 -3.17 2.35 8.36
CA PRO A 76 -3.59 3.69 7.95
C PRO A 76 -5.01 3.75 7.39
N THR A 77 -5.49 2.66 6.80
CA THR A 77 -6.80 2.62 6.12
C THR A 77 -7.65 1.45 6.59
N ARG A 78 -8.96 1.57 6.35
CA ARG A 78 -9.96 0.56 6.72
C ARG A 78 -9.77 -0.73 5.93
N GLU A 79 -9.46 -0.58 4.66
CA GLU A 79 -9.25 -1.69 3.73
C GLU A 79 -8.03 -2.52 4.12
N LEU A 80 -6.93 -1.87 4.52
CA LEU A 80 -5.76 -2.56 5.05
C LEU A 80 -6.07 -3.25 6.37
N ALA A 81 -6.74 -2.55 7.28
CA ALA A 81 -7.14 -3.14 8.55
C ALA A 81 -8.03 -4.39 8.35
N ASP A 82 -8.95 -4.36 7.38
CA ASP A 82 -9.81 -5.51 7.03
C ASP A 82 -8.95 -6.67 6.51
N GLN A 83 -8.06 -6.42 5.55
CA GLN A 83 -7.16 -7.43 4.99
C GLN A 83 -6.22 -8.05 6.03
N VAL A 84 -5.66 -7.24 6.92
CA VAL A 84 -4.78 -7.72 7.99
C VAL A 84 -5.57 -8.53 9.01
N ALA A 85 -6.80 -8.12 9.35
CA ALA A 85 -7.66 -8.90 10.24
C ALA A 85 -8.07 -10.24 9.61
N GLU A 86 -8.40 -10.27 8.32
CA GLU A 86 -8.67 -11.51 7.57
C GLU A 86 -7.44 -12.42 7.58
N ALA A 87 -6.24 -11.88 7.35
CA ALA A 87 -4.98 -12.64 7.38
C ALA A 87 -4.69 -13.24 8.77
N PHE A 88 -4.89 -12.47 9.85
CA PHE A 88 -4.77 -13.01 11.21
C PHE A 88 -5.78 -14.11 11.51
N ALA A 89 -7.03 -13.96 11.02
CA ALA A 89 -8.06 -14.99 11.18
C ALA A 89 -7.72 -16.26 10.40
N GLU A 90 -7.22 -16.13 9.17
CA GLU A 90 -6.79 -17.25 8.32
C GLU A 90 -5.59 -17.99 8.91
N TYR A 91 -4.51 -17.27 9.25
CA TYR A 91 -3.29 -17.88 9.80
C TYR A 91 -3.48 -18.38 11.25
N GLY A 92 -4.45 -17.81 11.96
CA GLY A 92 -4.81 -18.19 13.33
C GLY A 92 -5.93 -19.22 13.45
N GLU A 93 -6.46 -19.79 12.36
CA GLU A 93 -7.65 -20.65 12.35
C GLU A 93 -7.61 -21.79 13.38
N PHE A 94 -6.44 -22.39 13.59
CA PHE A 94 -6.28 -23.54 14.51
C PHE A 94 -5.73 -23.13 15.88
N THR A 95 -5.58 -21.83 16.17
CA THR A 95 -5.00 -21.34 17.44
C THR A 95 -6.04 -21.06 18.53
N GLY A 96 -7.30 -20.91 18.17
CA GLY A 96 -8.37 -20.46 19.07
C GLY A 96 -8.34 -18.97 19.41
N LEU A 97 -7.40 -18.22 18.85
CA LEU A 97 -7.25 -16.76 19.04
C LEU A 97 -8.34 -15.99 18.32
N LYS A 98 -8.81 -14.90 18.93
CA LYS A 98 -9.89 -14.07 18.40
C LYS A 98 -9.37 -12.72 17.94
N VAL A 99 -9.79 -12.30 16.75
CA VAL A 99 -9.45 -11.01 16.14
C VAL A 99 -10.64 -10.06 16.25
N ALA A 100 -10.40 -8.83 16.70
CA ALA A 100 -11.35 -7.73 16.61
C ALA A 100 -10.84 -6.67 15.64
N LEU A 101 -11.72 -6.16 14.78
CA LEU A 101 -11.42 -5.17 13.77
C LEU A 101 -12.11 -3.84 14.09
N LEU A 102 -11.30 -2.77 14.25
CA LEU A 102 -11.77 -1.44 14.68
C LEU A 102 -11.44 -0.36 13.65
N TYR A 103 -12.42 0.12 12.91
CA TYR A 103 -12.24 1.25 11.98
C TYR A 103 -13.45 2.17 11.89
N GLY A 104 -13.23 3.40 11.43
CA GLY A 104 -14.27 4.42 11.31
C GLY A 104 -15.26 4.16 10.16
N GLY A 105 -16.37 4.90 10.12
CA GLY A 105 -17.39 4.82 9.06
C GLY A 105 -18.46 3.75 9.25
N LEU A 106 -18.34 2.94 10.31
CA LEU A 106 -19.36 2.00 10.77
C LEU A 106 -19.79 2.34 12.20
N GLY A 107 -20.96 1.82 12.61
CA GLY A 107 -21.44 1.95 13.98
C GLY A 107 -20.50 1.26 15.00
N TYR A 108 -20.52 1.73 16.24
CA TYR A 108 -19.69 1.16 17.32
C TYR A 108 -20.21 -0.18 17.84
N GLY A 109 -21.50 -0.49 17.65
CA GLY A 109 -22.16 -1.63 18.29
C GLY A 109 -21.43 -2.95 18.05
N LYS A 110 -21.26 -3.35 16.80
CA LYS A 110 -20.60 -4.61 16.43
C LYS A 110 -19.16 -4.66 16.96
N GLN A 111 -18.39 -3.60 16.79
CA GLN A 111 -17.00 -3.54 17.25
C GLN A 111 -16.90 -3.63 18.79
N THR A 112 -17.83 -2.98 19.50
CA THR A 112 -17.90 -3.07 20.95
C THR A 112 -18.28 -4.47 21.43
N GLU A 113 -19.18 -5.16 20.73
CA GLU A 113 -19.53 -6.55 21.03
C GLU A 113 -18.37 -7.52 20.80
N GLU A 114 -17.61 -7.35 19.72
CA GLU A 114 -16.43 -8.16 19.45
C GLU A 114 -15.37 -8.01 20.56
N LEU A 115 -15.09 -6.78 20.99
CA LEU A 115 -14.21 -6.53 22.12
C LEU A 115 -14.73 -7.14 23.43
N LYS A 116 -16.05 -7.07 23.72
CA LYS A 116 -16.66 -7.66 24.91
C LYS A 116 -16.67 -9.19 24.91
N LYS A 117 -16.77 -9.83 23.74
CA LYS A 117 -16.66 -11.29 23.58
C LYS A 117 -15.25 -11.81 23.83
N GLY A 118 -14.30 -10.90 24.04
CA GLY A 118 -12.90 -11.20 24.25
C GLY A 118 -12.14 -11.31 22.92
N ALA A 119 -11.25 -10.36 22.67
CA ALA A 119 -10.34 -10.38 21.54
C ALA A 119 -8.90 -10.47 22.04
N ASP A 120 -8.09 -11.31 21.42
CA ASP A 120 -6.66 -11.47 21.72
C ASP A 120 -5.81 -10.57 20.82
N ILE A 121 -6.33 -10.30 19.63
CA ILE A 121 -5.72 -9.48 18.59
C ILE A 121 -6.67 -8.35 18.21
N VAL A 122 -6.17 -7.13 18.16
CA VAL A 122 -6.91 -5.97 17.69
C VAL A 122 -6.20 -5.38 16.49
N VAL A 123 -6.87 -5.33 15.35
CA VAL A 123 -6.44 -4.62 14.14
C VAL A 123 -7.27 -3.35 14.02
N ALA A 124 -6.62 -2.20 13.90
CA ALA A 124 -7.35 -0.94 13.99
C ALA A 124 -6.77 0.19 13.14
N THR A 125 -7.68 1.11 12.72
CA THR A 125 -7.25 2.44 12.29
C THR A 125 -7.10 3.36 13.50
N PRO A 126 -6.08 4.27 13.52
CA PRO A 126 -5.71 5.03 14.71
C PRO A 126 -6.86 5.83 15.35
N GLY A 127 -7.66 6.55 14.53
CA GLY A 127 -8.74 7.38 15.04
C GLY A 127 -9.82 6.57 15.77
N ARG A 128 -10.31 5.47 15.17
CA ARG A 128 -11.35 4.63 15.78
C ARG A 128 -10.86 3.92 17.04
N LEU A 129 -9.59 3.52 17.08
CA LEU A 129 -9.02 2.90 18.26
C LEU A 129 -9.02 3.86 19.46
N VAL A 130 -8.63 5.13 19.25
CA VAL A 130 -8.66 6.17 20.28
C VAL A 130 -10.10 6.46 20.73
N ASP A 131 -11.07 6.43 19.83
CA ASP A 131 -12.49 6.56 20.19
C ASP A 131 -12.94 5.42 21.13
N HIS A 132 -12.58 4.17 20.85
CA HIS A 132 -12.88 3.02 21.71
C HIS A 132 -12.19 3.14 23.08
N PHE A 133 -10.97 3.67 23.11
CA PHE A 133 -10.27 3.95 24.37
C PHE A 133 -11.03 4.98 25.23
N TYR A 134 -11.42 6.13 24.66
CA TYR A 134 -12.18 7.14 25.41
C TYR A 134 -13.56 6.67 25.85
N ARG A 135 -14.16 5.72 25.14
CA ARG A 135 -15.41 5.06 25.51
C ARG A 135 -15.21 3.98 26.58
N GLY A 136 -13.97 3.69 26.98
CA GLY A 136 -13.65 2.65 27.96
C GLY A 136 -13.88 1.22 27.44
N THR A 137 -14.09 1.04 26.14
CA THR A 137 -14.33 -0.28 25.52
C THR A 137 -13.05 -0.97 25.06
N MET A 138 -11.93 -0.24 24.95
CA MET A 138 -10.60 -0.76 24.67
C MET A 138 -9.64 -0.41 25.80
N ARG A 139 -8.78 -1.35 26.18
CA ARG A 139 -7.70 -1.19 27.16
C ARG A 139 -6.39 -1.70 26.57
N PHE A 140 -5.27 -1.06 26.93
CA PHE A 140 -3.96 -1.33 26.35
C PHE A 140 -3.01 -2.09 27.30
N GLY A 141 -3.39 -2.31 28.56
CA GLY A 141 -2.48 -2.83 29.60
C GLY A 141 -1.91 -4.22 29.36
N GLU A 142 -2.54 -5.02 28.51
CA GLU A 142 -2.10 -6.40 28.22
C GLU A 142 -1.40 -6.53 26.85
N ILE A 143 -1.15 -5.40 26.16
CA ILE A 143 -0.48 -5.42 24.84
C ILE A 143 0.98 -5.82 24.99
N LYS A 144 1.33 -6.97 24.43
CA LYS A 144 2.67 -7.55 24.38
C LYS A 144 3.39 -7.27 23.05
N ALA A 145 2.61 -7.09 21.98
CA ALA A 145 3.15 -6.77 20.66
C ALA A 145 2.36 -5.61 20.02
N LEU A 146 3.09 -4.63 19.52
CA LEU A 146 2.55 -3.51 18.76
C LEU A 146 3.14 -3.53 17.35
N VAL A 147 2.29 -3.60 16.34
CA VAL A 147 2.66 -3.51 14.94
C VAL A 147 2.20 -2.17 14.39
N LEU A 148 3.13 -1.43 13.81
CA LEU A 148 2.88 -0.20 13.06
C LEU A 148 3.18 -0.51 11.59
N ASP A 149 2.15 -0.72 10.77
CA ASP A 149 2.34 -1.01 9.35
C ASP A 149 2.03 0.23 8.48
N GLU A 150 2.75 0.35 7.37
CA GLU A 150 2.67 1.50 6.45
C GLU A 150 2.77 2.87 7.17
N VAL A 151 3.81 3.04 8.00
CA VAL A 151 3.99 4.25 8.83
C VAL A 151 4.21 5.50 7.98
N ASP A 152 4.90 5.41 6.84
CA ASP A 152 5.01 6.50 5.86
C ASP A 152 3.63 6.99 5.41
N ARG A 153 2.72 6.08 5.16
CA ARG A 153 1.35 6.42 4.82
C ARG A 153 0.58 7.04 5.99
N MET A 154 0.82 6.56 7.22
CA MET A 154 0.25 7.21 8.40
C MET A 154 0.75 8.66 8.55
N LEU A 155 2.00 8.94 8.15
CA LEU A 155 2.56 10.30 8.09
C LEU A 155 1.81 11.15 7.05
N ASP A 156 1.67 10.64 5.82
CA ASP A 156 0.99 11.34 4.72
C ASP A 156 -0.46 11.70 5.07
N MET A 157 -1.12 10.83 5.84
CA MET A 157 -2.49 11.04 6.32
C MET A 157 -2.58 11.90 7.59
N GLY A 158 -1.47 12.36 8.13
CA GLY A 158 -1.41 13.18 9.35
C GLY A 158 -1.71 12.41 10.64
N PHE A 159 -1.59 11.08 10.66
CA PHE A 159 -1.94 10.25 11.81
C PHE A 159 -0.82 10.13 12.86
N LEU A 160 0.41 10.56 12.59
CA LEU A 160 1.52 10.40 13.54
C LEU A 160 1.24 10.92 14.96
N PRO A 161 0.55 12.08 15.17
CA PRO A 161 0.22 12.52 16.53
C PRO A 161 -0.68 11.54 17.28
N ILE A 162 -1.67 10.95 16.58
CA ILE A 162 -2.59 9.96 17.16
C ILE A 162 -1.85 8.64 17.41
N VAL A 163 -1.01 8.19 16.47
CA VAL A 163 -0.19 6.98 16.62
C VAL A 163 0.75 7.12 17.82
N ARG A 164 1.44 8.26 17.95
CA ARG A 164 2.29 8.54 19.11
C ARG A 164 1.51 8.44 20.45
N LYS A 165 0.29 8.93 20.48
CA LYS A 165 -0.59 8.79 21.65
C LYS A 165 -0.89 7.32 21.94
N ILE A 166 -1.22 6.51 20.93
CA ILE A 166 -1.51 5.09 21.11
C ILE A 166 -0.28 4.33 21.64
N VAL A 167 0.90 4.60 21.06
CA VAL A 167 2.17 4.01 21.53
C VAL A 167 2.41 4.28 23.01
N ASN A 168 2.13 5.52 23.48
CA ASN A 168 2.23 5.90 24.90
C ASN A 168 1.20 5.23 25.81
N LEU A 169 0.05 4.79 25.29
CA LEU A 169 -0.97 4.08 26.04
C LEU A 169 -0.63 2.59 26.22
N CYS A 170 0.21 2.03 25.37
CA CYS A 170 0.69 0.65 25.47
C CYS A 170 1.82 0.55 26.50
N PRO A 171 1.98 -0.61 27.19
CA PRO A 171 3.15 -0.84 28.04
C PRO A 171 4.47 -0.60 27.29
N TRP A 172 5.45 0.00 27.97
CA TRP A 172 6.79 0.14 27.42
C TRP A 172 7.67 -1.07 27.76
N GLU A 173 7.53 -1.61 28.96
CA GLU A 173 8.25 -2.79 29.41
C GLU A 173 7.58 -4.06 28.89
N GLY A 174 8.37 -4.98 28.33
CA GLY A 174 7.90 -6.27 27.84
C GLY A 174 7.10 -6.23 26.54
N ARG A 175 6.92 -5.04 25.94
CA ARG A 175 6.28 -4.90 24.63
C ARG A 175 7.32 -5.03 23.54
N GLN A 176 7.06 -5.89 22.57
CA GLN A 176 7.75 -5.94 21.29
C GLN A 176 7.09 -4.98 20.33
N THR A 177 7.88 -4.17 19.59
CA THR A 177 7.35 -3.24 18.59
C THR A 177 7.90 -3.60 17.21
N LEU A 178 6.99 -3.79 16.25
CA LEU A 178 7.30 -4.07 14.86
C LEU A 178 6.90 -2.86 14.01
N PHE A 179 7.83 -2.34 13.24
CA PHE A 179 7.70 -1.09 12.50
C PHE A 179 7.93 -1.37 11.01
N PHE A 180 6.87 -1.27 10.21
CA PHE A 180 6.97 -1.47 8.76
C PHE A 180 6.69 -0.18 8.01
N SER A 181 7.60 0.14 7.08
CA SER A 181 7.49 1.32 6.23
C SER A 181 8.19 1.07 4.90
N ALA A 182 7.65 1.55 3.80
CA ALA A 182 8.33 1.48 2.51
C ALA A 182 9.43 2.53 2.40
N THR A 183 9.30 3.65 3.12
CA THR A 183 10.26 4.76 3.10
C THR A 183 10.63 5.21 4.51
N MET A 184 11.81 5.80 4.67
CA MET A 184 12.35 6.24 5.96
C MET A 184 12.82 7.71 5.92
N PRO A 185 11.94 8.68 5.59
CA PRO A 185 12.30 10.09 5.69
C PRO A 185 12.65 10.46 7.14
N PRO A 186 13.37 11.58 7.38
CA PRO A 186 13.87 11.95 8.72
C PRO A 186 12.82 11.96 9.82
N VAL A 187 11.56 12.31 9.50
CA VAL A 187 10.45 12.32 10.48
C VAL A 187 10.11 10.89 10.92
N ILE A 188 10.05 9.94 9.97
CA ILE A 188 9.76 8.53 10.27
C ILE A 188 10.94 7.87 10.97
N ALA A 189 12.17 8.13 10.54
CA ALA A 189 13.37 7.65 11.23
C ALA A 189 13.43 8.14 12.69
N GLY A 190 13.10 9.42 12.92
CA GLY A 190 12.98 9.97 14.27
C GLY A 190 11.88 9.32 15.09
N PHE A 191 10.76 8.99 14.46
CA PHE A 191 9.65 8.29 15.12
C PHE A 191 10.01 6.85 15.46
N ALA A 192 10.65 6.11 14.55
CA ALA A 192 11.15 4.76 14.79
C ALA A 192 12.14 4.74 15.97
N LYS A 193 13.15 5.64 15.95
CA LYS A 193 14.12 5.77 17.05
C LYS A 193 13.46 6.05 18.40
N TRP A 194 12.32 6.74 18.41
CA TRP A 194 11.60 7.05 19.65
C TRP A 194 10.79 5.87 20.19
N CYS A 195 10.19 5.03 19.31
CA CYS A 195 9.25 3.99 19.76
C CYS A 195 9.81 2.57 19.79
N LEU A 196 11.03 2.35 19.30
CA LEU A 196 11.71 1.06 19.25
C LEU A 196 12.90 1.00 20.19
N THR A 197 13.19 -0.21 20.68
CA THR A 197 14.36 -0.50 21.55
C THR A 197 15.26 -1.48 20.85
N ASP A 198 16.48 -1.08 20.48
CA ASP A 198 17.50 -1.89 19.79
C ASP A 198 16.92 -2.77 18.65
N PRO A 199 16.26 -2.18 17.67
CA PRO A 199 15.57 -2.93 16.65
C PRO A 199 16.53 -3.63 15.71
N ALA A 200 16.18 -4.84 15.28
CA ALA A 200 16.78 -5.45 14.11
C ALA A 200 16.22 -4.77 12.84
N GLU A 201 17.05 -4.64 11.83
CA GLU A 201 16.64 -4.06 10.53
C GLU A 201 16.59 -5.15 9.47
N VAL A 202 15.43 -5.30 8.83
CA VAL A 202 15.23 -6.17 7.68
C VAL A 202 14.85 -5.28 6.49
N THR A 203 15.76 -5.17 5.55
CA THR A 203 15.54 -4.43 4.31
C THR A 203 15.49 -5.38 3.15
N ILE A 204 14.32 -5.53 2.56
CA ILE A 204 14.22 -6.19 1.26
C ILE A 204 14.49 -5.14 0.21
N ALA A 205 15.53 -5.37 -0.58
CA ALA A 205 15.94 -4.44 -1.64
C ALA A 205 14.69 -3.95 -2.40
N ARG A 206 14.63 -2.63 -2.63
CA ARG A 206 13.59 -2.08 -3.50
C ARG A 206 13.61 -2.91 -4.76
N ARG A 207 12.50 -3.57 -5.07
CA ARG A 207 12.38 -4.12 -6.42
C ARG A 207 12.51 -2.91 -7.34
N GLU A 208 13.58 -2.87 -8.11
CA GLU A 208 13.57 -2.15 -9.37
C GLU A 208 12.21 -2.45 -10.00
N VAL A 209 11.64 -1.47 -10.71
CA VAL A 209 10.41 -1.74 -11.49
C VAL A 209 10.57 -3.14 -12.05
N ALA A 210 9.71 -4.06 -11.61
CA ALA A 210 9.94 -5.48 -11.89
C ALA A 210 10.15 -5.63 -13.39
N ALA A 211 11.18 -6.36 -13.79
CA ALA A 211 11.48 -6.58 -15.22
C ALA A 211 10.27 -7.16 -16.00
N THR A 212 9.30 -7.70 -15.25
CA THR A 212 8.01 -8.20 -15.75
C THR A 212 7.00 -7.10 -16.09
N ILE A 213 7.26 -5.81 -15.73
CA ILE A 213 6.34 -4.71 -16.04
C ILE A 213 6.84 -3.95 -17.26
N ASN A 214 6.10 -4.04 -18.36
CA ASN A 214 6.31 -3.21 -19.53
C ASN A 214 5.60 -1.86 -19.31
N HIS A 215 6.36 -0.78 -19.17
CA HIS A 215 5.79 0.53 -18.89
C HIS A 215 6.21 1.59 -19.90
N ALA A 216 5.28 2.49 -20.21
CA ALA A 216 5.49 3.56 -21.17
C ALA A 216 4.70 4.82 -20.82
N ILE A 217 5.21 5.98 -21.25
CA ILE A 217 4.51 7.27 -21.19
C ILE A 217 3.97 7.59 -22.58
N TYR A 218 2.72 8.04 -22.60
CA TYR A 218 2.01 8.49 -23.78
C TYR A 218 1.75 9.99 -23.69
N PRO A 219 2.61 10.84 -24.26
CA PRO A 219 2.44 12.28 -24.29
C PRO A 219 1.24 12.68 -25.13
N VAL A 220 0.43 13.65 -24.67
CA VAL A 220 -0.77 14.08 -25.35
C VAL A 220 -1.13 15.52 -24.98
N ALA A 221 -1.88 16.23 -25.81
CA ALA A 221 -2.46 17.52 -25.48
C ALA A 221 -3.54 17.37 -24.37
N LEU A 222 -3.69 18.36 -23.53
CA LEU A 222 -4.59 18.31 -22.37
C LEU A 222 -6.05 18.00 -22.75
N ASP A 223 -6.52 18.58 -23.85
CA ASP A 223 -7.87 18.41 -24.40
C ASP A 223 -8.10 17.02 -25.03
N GLN A 224 -7.03 16.29 -25.37
CA GLN A 224 -7.12 14.95 -25.96
C GLN A 224 -6.89 13.82 -24.93
N ARG A 225 -6.71 14.13 -23.64
CA ARG A 225 -6.40 13.11 -22.61
C ARG A 225 -7.46 12.03 -22.52
N ASP A 226 -8.73 12.41 -22.51
CA ASP A 226 -9.87 11.48 -22.43
C ASP A 226 -9.97 10.59 -23.68
N GLU A 227 -9.77 11.20 -24.86
CA GLU A 227 -9.78 10.47 -26.13
C GLU A 227 -8.64 9.44 -26.17
N LEU A 228 -7.45 9.80 -25.69
CA LEU A 228 -6.32 8.89 -25.63
C LEU A 228 -6.57 7.73 -24.64
N LEU A 229 -7.17 8.02 -23.46
CA LEU A 229 -7.56 6.96 -22.52
C LEU A 229 -8.51 5.95 -23.19
N LEU A 230 -9.55 6.44 -23.86
CA LEU A 230 -10.51 5.58 -24.58
C LEU A 230 -9.85 4.79 -25.70
N ALA A 231 -8.93 5.40 -26.43
CA ALA A 231 -8.20 4.73 -27.51
C ALA A 231 -7.24 3.66 -26.97
N LEU A 232 -6.54 3.91 -25.87
CA LEU A 232 -5.70 2.92 -25.19
C LEU A 232 -6.53 1.72 -24.72
N LEU A 233 -7.69 1.95 -24.10
CA LEU A 233 -8.58 0.87 -23.66
C LEU A 233 -9.14 0.05 -24.83
N LYS A 234 -9.47 0.70 -25.94
CA LYS A 234 -9.97 0.00 -27.15
C LYS A 234 -8.89 -0.80 -27.87
N GLY A 235 -7.64 -0.33 -27.84
CA GLY A 235 -6.51 -0.95 -28.51
C GLY A 235 -5.80 -2.03 -27.72
N THR A 236 -6.27 -2.33 -26.50
CA THR A 236 -5.60 -3.24 -25.56
C THR A 236 -6.53 -4.39 -25.20
N ASP A 237 -6.03 -5.62 -25.29
CA ASP A 237 -6.72 -6.79 -24.76
C ASP A 237 -6.47 -6.88 -23.25
N PHE A 238 -7.45 -6.47 -22.45
CA PHE A 238 -7.36 -6.48 -20.99
C PHE A 238 -8.45 -7.33 -20.34
N HIS A 239 -8.11 -7.95 -19.21
CA HIS A 239 -9.09 -8.63 -18.36
C HIS A 239 -9.39 -7.86 -17.10
N SER A 240 -8.42 -7.06 -16.63
CA SER A 240 -8.60 -6.18 -15.46
C SER A 240 -7.69 -4.97 -15.58
N VAL A 241 -8.25 -3.77 -15.41
CA VAL A 241 -7.53 -2.50 -15.50
C VAL A 241 -7.72 -1.69 -14.25
N MET A 242 -6.63 -1.15 -13.71
CA MET A 242 -6.68 -0.16 -12.66
C MET A 242 -6.28 1.21 -13.20
N ILE A 243 -7.18 2.20 -13.12
CA ILE A 243 -6.93 3.56 -13.59
C ILE A 243 -6.72 4.46 -12.38
N PHE A 244 -5.54 5.09 -12.29
CA PHE A 244 -5.20 6.02 -11.23
C PHE A 244 -5.45 7.45 -11.65
N THR A 245 -6.20 8.20 -10.82
CA THR A 245 -6.47 9.62 -10.98
C THR A 245 -5.91 10.41 -9.79
N ARG A 246 -5.69 11.71 -9.99
CA ARG A 246 -5.12 12.58 -8.95
C ARG A 246 -6.15 12.98 -7.91
N THR A 247 -7.38 13.27 -8.33
CA THR A 247 -8.44 13.77 -7.46
C THR A 247 -9.70 12.91 -7.51
N ARG A 248 -10.54 13.01 -6.46
CA ARG A 248 -11.84 12.34 -6.37
C ARG A 248 -12.78 12.76 -7.52
N LYS A 249 -12.85 14.07 -7.80
CA LYS A 249 -13.66 14.62 -8.90
C LYS A 249 -13.22 14.07 -10.25
N GLU A 250 -11.92 13.93 -10.44
CA GLU A 250 -11.36 13.34 -11.65
C GLU A 250 -11.70 11.84 -11.76
N ALA A 251 -11.67 11.10 -10.64
CA ALA A 251 -12.09 9.69 -10.61
C ALA A 251 -13.57 9.54 -11.02
N ASP A 252 -14.45 10.38 -10.48
CA ASP A 252 -15.87 10.39 -10.85
C ASP A 252 -16.09 10.76 -12.32
N ALA A 253 -15.38 11.79 -12.82
CA ALA A 253 -15.46 12.22 -14.21
C ALA A 253 -15.02 11.12 -15.18
N VAL A 254 -13.86 10.48 -14.92
CA VAL A 254 -13.35 9.38 -15.74
C VAL A 254 -14.31 8.18 -15.71
N CYS A 255 -14.80 7.81 -14.53
CA CYS A 255 -15.79 6.72 -14.40
C CYS A 255 -17.08 7.04 -15.18
N GLY A 256 -17.57 8.26 -15.08
CA GLY A 256 -18.76 8.74 -15.81
C GLY A 256 -18.55 8.70 -17.32
N MET A 257 -17.41 9.19 -17.78
CA MET A 257 -17.01 9.19 -19.20
C MET A 257 -16.93 7.77 -19.76
N LEU A 258 -16.28 6.85 -19.06
CA LEU A 258 -16.17 5.45 -19.48
C LEU A 258 -17.55 4.78 -19.61
N LYS A 259 -18.46 5.02 -18.65
CA LYS A 259 -19.83 4.49 -18.71
C LYS A 259 -20.64 5.05 -19.89
N GLN A 260 -20.41 6.31 -20.28
CA GLN A 260 -21.05 6.91 -21.46
C GLN A 260 -20.53 6.31 -22.78
N HIS A 261 -19.27 5.87 -22.81
CA HIS A 261 -18.60 5.31 -24.00
C HIS A 261 -18.66 3.78 -24.10
N GLY A 262 -19.58 3.15 -23.42
CA GLY A 262 -19.89 1.72 -23.61
C GLY A 262 -19.46 0.80 -22.47
N TYR A 263 -18.65 1.27 -21.50
CA TYR A 263 -18.20 0.45 -20.35
C TYR A 263 -19.24 0.44 -19.20
N ARG A 264 -20.53 0.26 -19.54
CA ARG A 264 -21.63 0.24 -18.54
C ARG A 264 -21.64 -1.08 -17.79
N GLY A 265 -21.55 -1.01 -16.46
CA GLY A 265 -21.55 -2.20 -15.62
C GLY A 265 -20.17 -2.83 -15.37
N GLU A 266 -19.16 -2.45 -16.12
CA GLU A 266 -17.79 -2.96 -16.06
C GLU A 266 -16.85 -2.05 -15.29
N VAL A 267 -17.31 -0.83 -14.91
CA VAL A 267 -16.48 0.21 -14.25
C VAL A 267 -16.96 0.47 -12.84
N ALA A 268 -16.07 0.32 -11.88
CA ALA A 268 -16.22 0.78 -10.50
C ALA A 268 -15.31 1.98 -10.20
N VAL A 269 -15.71 2.81 -9.22
CA VAL A 269 -14.92 3.95 -8.74
C VAL A 269 -14.63 3.80 -7.25
N MET A 270 -13.44 4.23 -6.83
CA MET A 270 -13.01 4.13 -5.44
C MET A 270 -12.21 5.36 -5.00
N HIS A 271 -12.78 6.17 -4.11
CA HIS A 271 -12.11 7.30 -3.46
C HIS A 271 -12.73 7.58 -2.08
N SER A 272 -12.17 8.52 -1.32
CA SER A 272 -12.54 8.77 0.07
C SER A 272 -13.98 9.23 0.29
N ASP A 273 -14.64 9.83 -0.70
CA ASP A 273 -16.03 10.30 -0.58
C ASP A 273 -17.07 9.20 -0.82
N ILE A 274 -16.66 8.06 -1.38
CA ILE A 274 -17.52 6.89 -1.54
C ILE A 274 -17.75 6.25 -0.17
N PRO A 275 -19.02 5.93 0.19
CA PRO A 275 -19.33 5.22 1.42
C PRO A 275 -18.54 3.91 1.56
N GLN A 276 -18.12 3.59 2.80
CA GLN A 276 -17.24 2.43 3.04
C GLN A 276 -17.82 1.13 2.49
N LYS A 277 -19.13 0.92 2.65
CA LYS A 277 -19.82 -0.27 2.12
C LYS A 277 -19.65 -0.39 0.61
N GLU A 278 -19.86 0.70 -0.12
CA GLU A 278 -19.74 0.75 -1.58
C GLU A 278 -18.28 0.55 -2.04
N ARG A 279 -17.30 1.10 -1.29
CA ARG A 279 -15.88 0.88 -1.57
C ARG A 279 -15.50 -0.60 -1.43
N MET A 280 -15.98 -1.26 -0.37
CA MET A 280 -15.76 -2.70 -0.17
C MET A 280 -16.46 -3.53 -1.25
N GLU A 281 -17.66 -3.16 -1.67
CA GLU A 281 -18.37 -3.81 -2.77
C GLU A 281 -17.64 -3.62 -4.11
N ALA A 282 -17.15 -2.42 -4.41
CA ALA A 282 -16.34 -2.14 -5.59
C ALA A 282 -15.07 -2.99 -5.63
N LEU A 283 -14.34 -3.04 -4.50
CA LEU A 283 -13.11 -3.83 -4.37
C LEU A 283 -13.38 -5.33 -4.52
N LYS A 284 -14.37 -5.88 -3.81
CA LYS A 284 -14.75 -7.29 -3.90
C LYS A 284 -15.23 -7.63 -5.31
N GLY A 285 -16.03 -6.76 -5.91
CA GLY A 285 -16.52 -6.95 -7.27
C GLY A 285 -15.39 -6.95 -8.31
N PHE A 286 -14.40 -6.06 -8.17
CA PHE A 286 -13.23 -6.02 -9.04
C PHE A 286 -12.37 -7.29 -8.89
N LYS A 287 -12.08 -7.71 -7.66
CA LYS A 287 -11.35 -8.97 -7.39
C LYS A 287 -12.07 -10.20 -7.92
N ALA A 288 -13.39 -10.20 -7.93
CA ALA A 288 -14.22 -11.31 -8.42
C ALA A 288 -14.50 -11.26 -9.94
N GLY A 289 -13.94 -10.27 -10.67
CA GLY A 289 -14.17 -10.10 -12.11
C GLY A 289 -15.59 -9.61 -12.47
N LYS A 290 -16.31 -9.02 -11.51
CA LYS A 290 -17.59 -8.32 -11.78
C LYS A 290 -17.37 -6.99 -12.48
N TYR A 291 -16.26 -6.33 -12.19
CA TYR A 291 -15.82 -5.08 -12.80
C TYR A 291 -14.47 -5.31 -13.48
N ASP A 292 -14.36 -4.93 -14.72
CA ASP A 292 -13.11 -5.04 -15.49
C ASP A 292 -12.21 -3.82 -15.28
N ILE A 293 -12.80 -2.68 -14.90
CA ILE A 293 -12.09 -1.43 -14.69
C ILE A 293 -12.37 -0.89 -13.28
N LEU A 294 -11.31 -0.57 -12.54
CA LEU A 294 -11.39 0.14 -11.27
C LEU A 294 -10.71 1.50 -11.39
N VAL A 295 -11.47 2.58 -11.32
CA VAL A 295 -10.94 3.95 -11.27
C VAL A 295 -10.71 4.33 -9.81
N ALA A 296 -9.49 4.73 -9.44
CA ALA A 296 -9.16 4.99 -8.04
C ALA A 296 -8.20 6.17 -7.87
N THR A 297 -8.29 6.83 -6.70
CA THR A 297 -7.25 7.76 -6.24
C THR A 297 -6.18 7.00 -5.46
N ASP A 298 -4.95 7.55 -5.40
CA ASP A 298 -3.84 6.94 -4.63
C ASP A 298 -4.21 6.65 -3.19
N VAL A 299 -4.82 7.62 -2.50
CA VAL A 299 -5.21 7.48 -1.09
C VAL A 299 -6.15 6.29 -0.88
N ALA A 300 -7.04 6.03 -1.84
CA ALA A 300 -7.98 4.92 -1.73
C ALA A 300 -7.39 3.58 -2.15
N ALA A 301 -6.43 3.58 -3.06
CA ALA A 301 -5.86 2.37 -3.66
C ALA A 301 -4.55 1.89 -3.03
N ARG A 302 -3.83 2.79 -2.33
CA ARG A 302 -2.58 2.42 -1.64
C ARG A 302 -2.84 1.40 -0.54
N GLY A 303 -1.93 0.43 -0.46
CA GLY A 303 -1.94 -0.61 0.56
C GLY A 303 -3.03 -1.67 0.40
N ILE A 304 -4.01 -1.47 -0.47
CA ILE A 304 -4.97 -2.53 -0.77
C ILE A 304 -4.24 -3.61 -1.58
N ASP A 305 -4.37 -4.85 -1.17
CA ASP A 305 -3.90 -5.97 -1.97
C ASP A 305 -4.84 -6.18 -3.17
N ILE A 306 -4.62 -5.35 -4.18
CA ILE A 306 -5.09 -5.58 -5.54
C ILE A 306 -3.84 -5.96 -6.32
N SER A 307 -3.70 -7.23 -6.59
CA SER A 307 -2.58 -7.78 -7.35
C SER A 307 -3.10 -8.55 -8.55
N GLY A 308 -2.26 -8.71 -9.55
CA GLY A 308 -2.60 -9.51 -10.74
C GLY A 308 -3.53 -8.81 -11.71
N VAL A 309 -3.67 -7.47 -11.65
CA VAL A 309 -4.32 -6.72 -12.72
C VAL A 309 -3.47 -6.82 -13.99
N THR A 310 -4.11 -6.95 -15.14
CA THR A 310 -3.39 -7.04 -16.42
C THR A 310 -2.76 -5.71 -16.79
N HIS A 311 -3.46 -4.61 -16.52
CA HIS A 311 -3.02 -3.27 -16.91
C HIS A 311 -3.20 -2.24 -15.79
N VAL A 312 -2.22 -1.34 -15.68
CA VAL A 312 -2.32 -0.12 -14.87
C VAL A 312 -2.29 1.08 -15.82
N ILE A 313 -3.23 1.99 -15.67
CA ILE A 313 -3.23 3.26 -16.41
C ILE A 313 -3.12 4.40 -15.42
N ASN A 314 -2.03 5.15 -15.50
CA ASN A 314 -1.94 6.45 -14.84
C ASN A 314 -2.60 7.49 -15.74
N TYR A 315 -3.82 7.92 -15.39
CA TYR A 315 -4.52 8.99 -16.12
C TYR A 315 -3.76 10.32 -16.05
N ARG A 316 -2.98 10.50 -14.97
CA ARG A 316 -1.99 11.56 -14.79
C ARG A 316 -0.68 11.00 -14.25
N VAL A 317 0.42 11.65 -14.58
CA VAL A 317 1.70 11.40 -13.90
C VAL A 317 1.53 11.71 -12.41
N PRO A 318 1.91 10.80 -11.49
CA PRO A 318 1.82 11.09 -10.06
C PRO A 318 2.79 12.20 -9.66
N GLU A 319 2.37 13.06 -8.72
CA GLU A 319 3.20 14.15 -8.18
C GLU A 319 4.36 13.60 -7.32
N ASN A 320 4.12 12.50 -6.61
CA ASN A 320 5.15 11.81 -5.87
C ASN A 320 5.69 10.62 -6.69
N ALA A 321 6.99 10.61 -6.93
CA ALA A 321 7.66 9.59 -7.72
C ALA A 321 7.50 8.16 -7.16
N GLU A 322 7.39 8.01 -5.83
CA GLU A 322 7.16 6.72 -5.19
C GLU A 322 5.80 6.12 -5.56
N ASP A 323 4.79 6.98 -5.75
CA ASP A 323 3.45 6.54 -6.14
C ASP A 323 3.44 5.85 -7.49
N TYR A 324 4.31 6.29 -8.40
CA TYR A 324 4.46 5.62 -9.68
C TYR A 324 4.78 4.13 -9.52
N VAL A 325 5.78 3.81 -8.72
CA VAL A 325 6.19 2.41 -8.47
C VAL A 325 5.08 1.64 -7.75
N HIS A 326 4.41 2.26 -6.79
CA HIS A 326 3.30 1.65 -6.06
C HIS A 326 2.09 1.37 -6.96
N ARG A 327 1.80 2.27 -7.93
CA ARG A 327 0.71 2.10 -8.88
C ARG A 327 1.01 0.97 -9.87
N ILE A 328 2.15 1.04 -10.57
CA ILE A 328 2.49 0.04 -11.58
C ILE A 328 2.75 -1.33 -10.96
N GLY A 329 3.20 -1.41 -9.71
CA GLY A 329 3.35 -2.65 -8.96
C GLY A 329 2.04 -3.37 -8.63
N ARG A 330 0.87 -2.91 -9.12
CA ARG A 330 -0.39 -3.67 -9.08
C ARG A 330 -0.45 -4.72 -10.19
N THR A 331 0.36 -4.57 -11.23
CA THR A 331 0.54 -5.56 -12.30
C THR A 331 1.92 -6.22 -12.25
N GLY A 332 2.17 -7.21 -13.08
CA GLY A 332 3.50 -7.85 -13.22
C GLY A 332 3.97 -8.64 -12.01
N ARG A 333 3.08 -9.21 -11.17
CA ARG A 333 3.40 -10.01 -9.99
C ARG A 333 3.39 -11.50 -10.27
N ALA A 334 4.11 -12.27 -9.43
CA ALA A 334 4.14 -13.74 -9.45
C ALA A 334 4.46 -14.33 -10.84
N GLU A 335 5.53 -13.81 -11.50
CA GLU A 335 6.00 -14.24 -12.84
C GLU A 335 5.10 -13.86 -14.01
N ALA A 336 3.92 -13.28 -13.78
CA ALA A 336 3.08 -12.73 -14.85
C ALA A 336 3.65 -11.41 -15.36
N THR A 337 3.65 -11.22 -16.68
CA THR A 337 3.93 -9.93 -17.31
C THR A 337 2.75 -8.99 -17.13
N GLY A 338 3.01 -7.68 -17.04
CA GLY A 338 1.97 -6.67 -16.91
C GLY A 338 2.33 -5.39 -17.64
N ASP A 339 1.32 -4.64 -18.05
CA ASP A 339 1.49 -3.39 -18.78
C ASP A 339 1.07 -2.19 -17.93
N ALA A 340 1.86 -1.12 -18.00
CA ALA A 340 1.57 0.13 -17.32
C ALA A 340 1.69 1.32 -18.28
N PHE A 341 0.57 1.98 -18.53
CA PHE A 341 0.50 3.14 -19.41
C PHE A 341 0.34 4.42 -18.59
N THR A 342 1.11 5.45 -18.93
CA THR A 342 1.03 6.75 -18.26
C THR A 342 0.71 7.81 -19.29
N ILE A 343 -0.45 8.43 -19.17
CA ILE A 343 -0.82 9.58 -19.99
C ILE A 343 -0.16 10.81 -19.40
N MET A 344 0.54 11.59 -20.22
CA MET A 344 1.29 12.77 -19.78
C MET A 344 0.92 13.98 -20.63
N THR A 345 0.63 15.10 -19.97
CA THR A 345 0.49 16.41 -20.62
C THR A 345 1.70 17.30 -20.34
N ALA A 346 1.80 18.44 -21.03
CA ALA A 346 2.95 19.32 -20.96
C ALA A 346 3.25 19.84 -19.54
N ASP A 347 2.22 20.05 -18.73
CA ASP A 347 2.31 20.51 -17.34
C ASP A 347 2.82 19.40 -16.37
N GLU A 348 2.96 18.17 -16.84
CA GLU A 348 3.36 17.02 -16.04
C GLU A 348 4.80 16.52 -16.32
N VAL A 349 5.53 17.22 -17.20
CA VAL A 349 6.90 16.81 -17.61
C VAL A 349 7.87 16.76 -16.41
N ASP A 350 7.77 17.71 -15.49
CA ASP A 350 8.64 17.74 -14.31
C ASP A 350 8.35 16.56 -13.37
N PHE A 351 7.09 16.14 -13.24
CA PHE A 351 6.73 14.94 -12.46
C PHE A 351 7.28 13.67 -13.14
N ALA A 352 7.20 13.57 -14.47
CA ALA A 352 7.77 12.45 -15.19
C ALA A 352 9.29 12.38 -15.00
N ALA A 353 9.99 13.52 -15.07
CA ALA A 353 11.42 13.59 -14.81
C ALA A 353 11.77 13.18 -13.36
N ALA A 354 10.95 13.56 -12.37
CA ALA A 354 11.14 13.15 -10.99
C ALA A 354 10.95 11.62 -10.82
N VAL A 355 9.99 11.03 -11.51
CA VAL A 355 9.78 9.56 -11.54
C VAL A 355 10.99 8.86 -12.16
N GLU A 356 11.49 9.32 -13.30
CA GLU A 356 12.65 8.73 -13.99
C GLU A 356 13.93 8.82 -13.14
N ASN A 357 14.14 9.94 -12.47
CA ASN A 357 15.24 10.09 -11.52
C ASN A 357 15.10 9.12 -10.33
N PHE A 358 13.89 8.90 -9.84
CA PHE A 358 13.63 7.99 -8.73
C PHE A 358 13.87 6.53 -9.10
N ILE A 359 13.44 6.08 -10.29
CA ILE A 359 13.66 4.71 -10.79
C ILE A 359 15.05 4.52 -11.40
N GLY A 360 15.82 5.59 -11.59
CA GLY A 360 17.18 5.57 -12.12
C GLY A 360 17.30 5.29 -13.62
N LYS A 361 16.20 5.30 -14.37
CA LYS A 361 16.18 5.04 -15.81
C LYS A 361 15.07 5.84 -16.52
N PRO A 362 15.26 6.23 -17.80
CA PRO A 362 14.22 6.87 -18.58
C PRO A 362 13.07 5.89 -18.87
N ILE A 363 11.85 6.43 -18.99
CA ILE A 363 10.67 5.69 -19.40
C ILE A 363 10.42 5.96 -20.89
N ALA A 364 10.19 4.92 -21.67
CA ALA A 364 9.93 5.05 -23.10
C ALA A 364 8.71 5.95 -23.38
N ARG A 365 8.87 6.96 -24.24
CA ARG A 365 7.75 7.75 -24.77
C ARG A 365 7.21 7.01 -26.01
N LYS A 366 5.92 6.72 -25.99
CA LYS A 366 5.26 6.01 -27.11
C LYS A 366 4.13 6.84 -27.68
N LYS A 367 3.88 6.64 -28.97
CA LYS A 367 2.66 7.09 -29.66
C LYS A 367 1.72 5.91 -29.81
N LEU A 368 0.44 6.13 -29.59
CA LEU A 368 -0.57 5.11 -29.92
C LEU A 368 -0.79 5.14 -31.44
N GLU A 369 -0.61 4.00 -32.07
CA GLU A 369 -0.81 3.85 -33.51
C GLU A 369 -2.28 4.11 -33.88
N GLY A 370 -2.50 4.89 -34.93
CA GLY A 370 -3.85 5.26 -35.36
C GLY A 370 -4.53 6.38 -34.56
N PHE A 371 -3.89 6.90 -33.52
CA PHE A 371 -4.42 8.05 -32.77
C PHE A 371 -4.00 9.37 -33.43
N ASN A 372 -4.97 10.28 -33.62
CA ASN A 372 -4.72 11.57 -34.27
C ASN A 372 -4.31 12.65 -33.24
N TYR A 373 -3.00 12.83 -33.04
CA TYR A 373 -2.46 13.83 -32.13
C TYR A 373 -2.57 15.25 -32.69
N THR A 374 -3.18 16.17 -31.94
CA THR A 374 -3.34 17.58 -32.34
C THR A 374 -2.03 18.36 -32.28
N TYR A 375 -1.14 18.04 -31.31
CA TYR A 375 0.17 18.66 -31.13
C TYR A 375 1.27 17.61 -31.06
N SER A 376 2.38 17.82 -31.79
CA SER A 376 3.50 16.88 -31.87
C SER A 376 4.71 17.26 -31.00
N ALA A 377 4.78 18.49 -30.49
CA ALA A 377 5.96 19.02 -29.81
C ALA A 377 6.44 18.24 -28.55
N LEU A 378 5.54 17.51 -27.87
CA LEU A 378 5.89 16.63 -26.73
C LEU A 378 6.32 15.23 -27.18
N LEU A 379 6.28 14.95 -28.48
CA LEU A 379 6.42 13.63 -29.07
C LEU A 379 7.76 13.47 -29.83
N GLU A 380 8.56 14.52 -29.90
CA GLU A 380 9.90 14.45 -30.48
C GLU A 380 10.86 13.94 -29.40
N ASP A 381 11.61 12.87 -29.73
CA ASP A 381 12.67 12.30 -28.91
C ASP A 381 13.86 13.28 -28.81
N GLU A 382 13.71 14.39 -28.12
CA GLU A 382 14.87 15.13 -27.64
C GLU A 382 15.38 14.47 -26.35
N PRO A 383 16.65 14.01 -26.33
CA PRO A 383 17.23 13.55 -25.08
C PRO A 383 17.19 14.70 -24.06
N VAL A 384 16.57 14.45 -22.90
CA VAL A 384 16.49 15.40 -21.80
C VAL A 384 17.87 15.97 -21.56
N ARG A 385 18.08 17.24 -21.90
CA ARG A 385 19.33 17.96 -21.61
C ARG A 385 19.53 17.91 -20.11
N SER A 386 20.59 17.22 -19.68
CA SER A 386 20.99 17.16 -18.29
C SER A 386 20.99 18.57 -17.69
N VAL A 387 20.18 18.79 -16.66
CA VAL A 387 20.16 20.06 -15.91
C VAL A 387 21.57 20.31 -15.42
N ARG A 388 22.25 21.31 -15.99
CA ARG A 388 23.56 21.75 -15.52
C ARG A 388 23.42 22.13 -14.06
N LYS A 389 24.15 21.41 -13.18
CA LYS A 389 24.32 21.81 -11.79
C LYS A 389 24.76 23.29 -11.77
N PRO A 390 24.13 24.15 -10.94
CA PRO A 390 24.57 25.52 -10.81
C PRO A 390 26.04 25.52 -10.37
N LYS A 391 26.92 26.18 -11.15
CA LYS A 391 28.30 26.39 -10.76
C LYS A 391 28.30 27.22 -9.48
N HIS A 392 28.81 26.66 -8.40
CA HIS A 392 29.09 27.40 -7.19
C HIS A 392 29.95 28.61 -7.56
N ALA A 393 29.41 29.83 -7.38
CA ALA A 393 30.17 31.07 -7.52
C ALA A 393 31.24 31.10 -6.42
N ALA A 394 32.49 31.13 -6.84
CA ALA A 394 33.63 31.29 -5.93
C ALA A 394 33.52 32.64 -5.19
N PRO A 395 33.88 32.73 -3.90
CA PRO A 395 33.79 33.96 -3.16
C PRO A 395 34.80 34.97 -3.70
N LYS A 396 34.33 36.19 -4.06
CA LYS A 396 35.19 37.33 -4.44
C LYS A 396 36.13 37.70 -3.28
N ARG A 397 37.43 37.47 -3.45
CA ARG A 397 38.47 38.03 -2.56
C ARG A 397 38.38 39.55 -2.58
N ARG A 398 38.05 40.17 -1.45
CA ARG A 398 38.25 41.60 -1.22
C ARG A 398 39.76 41.86 -1.17
N ARG A 399 40.28 42.67 -2.10
CA ARG A 399 41.60 43.33 -1.95
C ARG A 399 41.44 44.49 -0.98
N ARG A 400 42.39 44.57 -0.06
CA ARG A 400 42.67 45.76 0.72
C ARG A 400 43.35 46.81 -0.18
#